data_fefc0a07874dff85e0cbe0c9cf48cd1d
#
_entry.id   fefc0a07874dff85e0cbe0c9cf48cd1d
#
_cell.length_a   1.000
_cell.length_b   1.000
_cell.length_c   1.000
_cell.angle_alpha   90.00
_cell.angle_beta   90.00
_cell.angle_gamma   90.00
#
_symmetry.space_group_name_H-M   'P 1'
#
loop_
_entity.id
_entity.type
_entity.pdbx_description
1 polymer ?
#
loop_
_entity_poly.entity_id
_entity_poly.type
_entity_poly.pdbx_seq_one_letter_code
_entity_poly.pdbx_strand_id
1 'polypeptide(L)'
;MNDLPDRFPRGWFVLGHQRDFPAGETKTIFGFNNKILISRSENGSVAVDVGGDTSWPVLEINQMVMVWHDVEKQDPDFTPDKIEECYSDDWSDYGMASFIVKNNCRELIDNMADKGHFGPVHQAPFEGFWNEAKDHTYTQEMTADSPILGRDLFSQARYEGPAYMTTYMSAVHDGAKVESRLLVSHIPLTLSSFVINFGVMVKKVPGMSAED
;
A
#
# COMPACT_ATOMS: atom_id res chain seq x y z
N MET A 1 -4.51 17.46 -23.45
CA MET A 1 -5.26 16.74 -22.41
C MET A 1 -4.76 15.32 -22.51
N ASN A 2 -4.14 14.79 -21.44
CA ASN A 2 -3.85 13.36 -21.41
C ASN A 2 -5.19 12.64 -21.28
N ASP A 3 -5.55 11.82 -22.28
CA ASP A 3 -6.75 11.00 -22.18
C ASP A 3 -6.57 10.06 -20.98
N LEU A 4 -7.47 10.17 -19.99
CA LEU A 4 -7.50 9.23 -18.87
C LEU A 4 -7.75 7.82 -19.41
N PRO A 5 -7.17 6.78 -18.78
CA PRO A 5 -7.50 5.41 -19.11
C PRO A 5 -9.02 5.19 -19.05
N ASP A 6 -9.57 4.47 -20.02
CA ASP A 6 -11.01 4.16 -20.12
C ASP A 6 -11.41 2.93 -19.29
N ARG A 7 -10.45 2.31 -18.59
CA ARG A 7 -10.62 1.11 -17.77
C ARG A 7 -9.78 1.16 -16.49
N PHE A 8 -10.16 0.37 -15.51
CA PHE A 8 -9.37 0.16 -14.30
C PHE A 8 -8.13 -0.71 -14.61
N PRO A 9 -7.01 -0.46 -13.94
CA PRO A 9 -5.79 -1.24 -14.15
C PRO A 9 -5.94 -2.67 -13.65
N ARG A 10 -5.18 -3.58 -14.23
CA ARG A 10 -5.04 -4.97 -13.81
C ARG A 10 -4.06 -5.09 -12.66
N GLY A 11 -4.40 -5.89 -11.64
CA GLY A 11 -3.50 -6.17 -10.54
C GLY A 11 -4.20 -6.42 -9.20
N TRP A 12 -3.40 -6.52 -8.14
CA TRP A 12 -3.87 -6.66 -6.77
C TRP A 12 -4.24 -5.31 -6.15
N PHE A 13 -5.39 -5.27 -5.47
CA PHE A 13 -5.92 -4.10 -4.78
C PHE A 13 -6.25 -4.44 -3.34
N VAL A 14 -5.76 -3.64 -2.39
CA VAL A 14 -6.01 -3.82 -0.95
C VAL A 14 -7.41 -3.35 -0.60
N LEU A 15 -8.24 -4.26 -0.09
CA LEU A 15 -9.60 -3.96 0.39
C LEU A 15 -9.59 -3.40 1.82
N GLY A 16 -8.59 -3.75 2.62
CA GLY A 16 -8.42 -3.31 3.99
C GLY A 16 -7.48 -4.23 4.78
N HIS A 17 -7.26 -3.90 6.04
CA HIS A 17 -6.50 -4.73 6.96
C HIS A 17 -7.33 -5.95 7.39
N GLN A 18 -6.71 -7.11 7.61
CA GLN A 18 -7.39 -8.35 8.01
C GLN A 18 -8.31 -8.17 9.24
N ARG A 19 -7.90 -7.36 10.23
CA ARG A 19 -8.69 -7.05 11.43
C ARG A 19 -9.99 -6.31 11.15
N ASP A 20 -10.11 -5.67 9.99
CA ASP A 20 -11.33 -4.95 9.58
C ASP A 20 -12.44 -5.90 9.12
N PHE A 21 -12.14 -7.19 8.99
CA PHE A 21 -13.03 -8.25 8.51
C PHE A 21 -13.06 -9.41 9.52
N PRO A 22 -13.75 -9.24 10.67
CA PRO A 22 -13.84 -10.30 11.68
C PRO A 22 -14.64 -11.51 11.19
N ALA A 23 -14.38 -12.69 11.79
CA ALA A 23 -15.08 -13.93 11.46
C ALA A 23 -16.58 -13.81 11.68
N GLY A 24 -17.37 -14.42 10.80
CA GLY A 24 -18.83 -14.38 10.84
C GLY A 24 -19.45 -13.08 10.32
N GLU A 25 -18.66 -12.09 9.90
CA GLU A 25 -19.16 -10.78 9.48
C GLU A 25 -19.02 -10.55 7.97
N THR A 26 -19.88 -9.64 7.48
CA THR A 26 -19.80 -9.11 6.11
C THR A 26 -19.69 -7.61 6.16
N LYS A 27 -18.67 -7.06 5.51
CA LYS A 27 -18.43 -5.61 5.35
C LYS A 27 -18.68 -5.20 3.91
N THR A 28 -19.27 -4.02 3.74
CA THR A 28 -19.47 -3.42 2.42
C THR A 28 -18.55 -2.22 2.25
N ILE A 29 -17.80 -2.20 1.16
CA ILE A 29 -17.06 -1.02 0.69
C ILE A 29 -17.52 -0.67 -0.73
N PHE A 30 -16.97 0.40 -1.30
CA PHE A 30 -17.21 0.80 -2.69
C PHE A 30 -15.89 0.86 -3.45
N GLY A 31 -15.87 0.35 -4.67
CA GLY A 31 -14.73 0.36 -5.57
C GLY A 31 -15.10 -0.14 -6.96
N PHE A 32 -14.32 0.20 -7.99
CA PHE A 32 -14.54 -0.23 -9.37
C PHE A 32 -15.95 0.08 -9.89
N ASN A 33 -16.53 1.23 -9.49
CA ASN A 33 -17.92 1.61 -9.75
C ASN A 33 -18.98 0.65 -9.17
N ASN A 34 -18.62 -0.23 -8.23
CA ASN A 34 -19.49 -1.26 -7.66
C ASN A 34 -19.47 -1.26 -6.13
N LYS A 35 -20.48 -1.87 -5.54
CA LYS A 35 -20.41 -2.34 -4.16
C LYS A 35 -19.56 -3.60 -4.10
N ILE A 36 -18.69 -3.67 -3.10
CA ILE A 36 -17.85 -4.83 -2.81
C ILE A 36 -18.27 -5.36 -1.46
N LEU A 37 -18.78 -6.58 -1.42
CA LEU A 37 -19.10 -7.30 -0.19
C LEU A 37 -17.90 -8.19 0.16
N ILE A 38 -17.35 -8.03 1.34
CA ILE A 38 -16.26 -8.85 1.86
C ILE A 38 -16.81 -9.61 3.05
N SER A 39 -16.87 -10.94 2.94
CA SER A 39 -17.38 -11.82 3.98
C SER A 39 -16.26 -12.71 4.49
N ARG A 40 -16.11 -12.80 5.82
CA ARG A 40 -15.24 -13.79 6.45
C ARG A 40 -16.12 -14.81 7.16
N SER A 41 -15.99 -16.07 6.78
CA SER A 41 -16.69 -17.19 7.43
C SER A 41 -16.11 -17.48 8.82
N GLU A 42 -16.84 -18.23 9.64
CA GLU A 42 -16.41 -18.66 10.99
C GLU A 42 -15.07 -19.44 10.96
N ASN A 43 -14.78 -20.16 9.88
CA ASN A 43 -13.51 -20.88 9.71
C ASN A 43 -12.37 -20.00 9.20
N GLY A 44 -12.59 -18.68 9.03
CA GLY A 44 -11.58 -17.69 8.63
C GLY A 44 -11.47 -17.45 7.13
N SER A 45 -12.14 -18.22 6.27
CA SER A 45 -12.07 -18.04 4.81
C SER A 45 -12.71 -16.73 4.38
N VAL A 46 -12.03 -15.97 3.51
CA VAL A 46 -12.54 -14.72 2.95
C VAL A 46 -13.12 -14.95 1.57
N ALA A 47 -14.30 -14.38 1.33
CA ALA A 47 -14.96 -14.33 0.03
C ALA A 47 -15.29 -12.88 -0.33
N VAL A 48 -15.19 -12.54 -1.62
CA VAL A 48 -15.48 -11.20 -2.13
C VAL A 48 -16.51 -11.30 -3.25
N ASP A 49 -17.49 -10.39 -3.22
CA ASP A 49 -18.50 -10.21 -4.27
C ASP A 49 -18.41 -8.75 -4.76
N VAL A 50 -18.13 -8.56 -6.02
CA VAL A 50 -18.02 -7.24 -6.66
C VAL A 50 -19.20 -7.05 -7.60
N GLY A 51 -20.25 -6.38 -7.10
CA GLY A 51 -21.45 -6.10 -7.89
C GLY A 51 -22.20 -7.36 -8.36
N GLY A 52 -22.13 -8.47 -7.62
CA GLY A 52 -22.71 -9.77 -7.95
C GLY A 52 -21.74 -10.73 -8.64
N ASP A 53 -20.50 -10.33 -8.89
CA ASP A 53 -19.43 -11.20 -9.41
C ASP A 53 -18.54 -11.70 -8.28
N THR A 54 -18.58 -13.00 -8.01
CA THR A 54 -17.80 -13.69 -6.97
C THR A 54 -16.54 -14.39 -7.51
N SER A 55 -16.21 -14.19 -8.78
CA SER A 55 -15.09 -14.84 -9.44
C SER A 55 -13.74 -14.13 -9.23
N TRP A 56 -13.72 -12.99 -8.55
CA TRP A 56 -12.49 -12.24 -8.32
C TRP A 56 -11.57 -13.00 -7.35
N PRO A 57 -10.31 -13.31 -7.75
CA PRO A 57 -9.36 -13.95 -6.85
C PRO A 57 -9.09 -13.11 -5.61
N VAL A 58 -9.01 -13.77 -4.45
CA VAL A 58 -8.76 -13.16 -3.15
C VAL A 58 -7.43 -13.65 -2.60
N LEU A 59 -6.66 -12.77 -1.99
CA LEU A 59 -5.39 -13.06 -1.34
C LEU A 59 -5.34 -12.39 0.04
N GLU A 60 -4.87 -13.13 1.04
CA GLU A 60 -4.51 -12.59 2.34
C GLU A 60 -3.00 -12.67 2.52
N ILE A 61 -2.34 -11.53 2.56
CA ILE A 61 -0.89 -11.41 2.72
C ILE A 61 -0.54 -10.11 3.43
N ASN A 62 0.56 -10.09 4.19
CA ASN A 62 1.09 -8.88 4.84
C ASN A 62 0.04 -8.13 5.68
N GLN A 63 -0.80 -8.89 6.40
CA GLN A 63 -1.94 -8.39 7.20
C GLN A 63 -3.07 -7.76 6.38
N MET A 64 -3.03 -7.83 5.04
CA MET A 64 -4.02 -7.22 4.15
C MET A 64 -4.92 -8.28 3.51
N VAL A 65 -6.17 -7.89 3.25
CA VAL A 65 -7.09 -8.60 2.35
C VAL A 65 -7.04 -7.90 1.00
N MET A 66 -6.75 -8.65 -0.05
CA MET A 66 -6.60 -8.16 -1.41
C MET A 66 -7.54 -8.87 -2.37
N VAL A 67 -7.87 -8.18 -3.45
CA VAL A 67 -8.62 -8.74 -4.58
C VAL A 67 -7.86 -8.47 -5.87
N TRP A 68 -7.90 -9.45 -6.78
CA TRP A 68 -7.34 -9.29 -8.12
C TRP A 68 -8.38 -8.75 -9.08
N HIS A 69 -8.05 -7.67 -9.76
CA HIS A 69 -8.84 -7.13 -10.86
C HIS A 69 -8.18 -7.39 -12.20
N ASP A 70 -8.93 -7.95 -13.12
CA ASP A 70 -8.59 -8.02 -14.53
C ASP A 70 -9.87 -7.92 -15.38
N VAL A 71 -9.91 -6.96 -16.29
CA VAL A 71 -11.02 -6.76 -17.24
C VAL A 71 -11.26 -8.00 -18.13
N GLU A 72 -10.18 -8.72 -18.45
CA GLU A 72 -10.19 -9.91 -19.27
C GLU A 72 -10.40 -11.20 -18.45
N LYS A 73 -10.58 -11.06 -17.13
CA LYS A 73 -10.79 -12.17 -16.16
C LYS A 73 -9.69 -13.24 -16.22
N GLN A 74 -8.45 -12.82 -16.47
CA GLN A 74 -7.30 -13.71 -16.38
C GLN A 74 -6.89 -13.89 -14.93
N ASP A 75 -6.38 -15.07 -14.60
CA ASP A 75 -5.83 -15.37 -13.29
C ASP A 75 -4.64 -14.45 -12.94
N PRO A 76 -4.35 -14.24 -11.64
CA PRO A 76 -3.16 -13.53 -11.21
C PRO A 76 -1.89 -14.17 -11.77
N ASP A 77 -1.02 -13.36 -12.36
CA ASP A 77 0.28 -13.78 -12.89
C ASP A 77 1.44 -13.45 -11.95
N PHE A 78 1.15 -12.81 -10.82
CA PHE A 78 2.10 -12.59 -9.72
C PHE A 78 1.38 -12.58 -8.36
N THR A 79 2.16 -12.77 -7.32
CA THR A 79 1.75 -12.58 -5.92
C THR A 79 2.69 -11.57 -5.30
N PRO A 80 2.21 -10.58 -4.53
CA PRO A 80 3.07 -9.66 -3.79
C PRO A 80 4.04 -10.42 -2.88
N ASP A 81 5.24 -9.86 -2.71
CA ASP A 81 6.25 -10.46 -1.83
C ASP A 81 5.79 -10.45 -0.37
N LYS A 82 6.14 -11.50 0.35
CA LYS A 82 5.93 -11.56 1.79
C LYS A 82 6.87 -10.59 2.50
N ILE A 83 6.31 -9.76 3.37
CA ILE A 83 7.05 -8.82 4.23
C ILE A 83 7.17 -9.45 5.61
N GLU A 84 8.37 -9.91 5.96
CA GLU A 84 8.60 -10.65 7.21
C GLU A 84 8.25 -9.82 8.45
N GLU A 85 8.42 -8.52 8.40
CA GLU A 85 8.08 -7.59 9.48
C GLU A 85 6.59 -7.62 9.85
N CYS A 86 5.70 -7.91 8.89
CA CYS A 86 4.26 -8.05 9.13
C CYS A 86 3.90 -9.27 10.02
N TYR A 87 4.84 -10.18 10.23
CA TYR A 87 4.66 -11.42 10.98
C TYR A 87 5.60 -11.51 12.18
N SER A 88 6.30 -10.43 12.52
CA SER A 88 7.29 -10.37 13.58
C SER A 88 6.74 -9.66 14.82
N ASP A 89 6.92 -10.25 15.98
CA ASP A 89 6.57 -9.63 17.26
C ASP A 89 7.45 -8.40 17.61
N ASP A 90 8.56 -8.19 16.88
CA ASP A 90 9.43 -7.02 17.04
C ASP A 90 8.86 -5.76 16.37
N TRP A 91 7.76 -5.87 15.64
CA TRP A 91 7.13 -4.77 14.94
C TRP A 91 5.73 -4.50 15.48
N SER A 92 5.26 -3.27 15.35
CA SER A 92 3.86 -2.92 15.63
C SER A 92 2.94 -3.46 14.52
N ASP A 93 1.64 -3.51 14.78
CA ASP A 93 0.66 -3.59 13.69
C ASP A 93 0.65 -2.29 12.86
N TYR A 94 0.08 -2.35 11.65
CA TYR A 94 -0.17 -1.15 10.88
C TYR A 94 -1.19 -0.23 11.57
N GLY A 95 -0.78 1.00 11.86
CA GLY A 95 -1.70 2.12 12.07
C GLY A 95 -2.23 2.58 10.72
N MET A 96 -3.55 2.46 10.47
CA MET A 96 -4.15 2.70 9.16
C MET A 96 -4.94 4.00 9.11
N ALA A 97 -4.84 4.72 7.98
CA ALA A 97 -5.69 5.85 7.62
C ALA A 97 -6.14 5.72 6.17
N SER A 98 -7.28 6.33 5.82
CA SER A 98 -7.82 6.30 4.46
C SER A 98 -8.39 7.64 4.06
N PHE A 99 -8.18 8.03 2.80
CA PHE A 99 -8.62 9.31 2.25
C PHE A 99 -9.22 9.11 0.86
N ILE A 100 -10.23 9.93 0.50
CA ILE A 100 -10.73 9.98 -0.88
C ILE A 100 -9.93 11.04 -1.65
N VAL A 101 -9.38 10.64 -2.77
CA VAL A 101 -8.66 11.52 -3.71
C VAL A 101 -9.48 11.66 -4.98
N LYS A 102 -9.68 12.91 -5.42
CA LYS A 102 -10.40 13.24 -6.67
C LYS A 102 -9.39 13.40 -7.80
N ASN A 103 -8.83 12.28 -8.24
CA ASN A 103 -7.93 12.19 -9.38
C ASN A 103 -7.91 10.76 -9.92
N ASN A 104 -7.23 10.51 -11.03
CA ASN A 104 -6.95 9.16 -11.47
C ASN A 104 -5.83 8.54 -10.60
N CYS A 105 -5.97 7.27 -10.25
CA CYS A 105 -5.01 6.58 -9.40
C CYS A 105 -3.60 6.47 -10.01
N ARG A 106 -3.45 6.61 -11.32
CA ARG A 106 -2.16 6.65 -12.01
C ARG A 106 -1.24 7.75 -11.46
N GLU A 107 -1.80 8.92 -11.10
CA GLU A 107 -1.03 10.05 -10.56
C GLU A 107 -0.24 9.67 -9.29
N LEU A 108 -0.74 8.70 -8.52
CA LEU A 108 -0.05 8.21 -7.32
C LEU A 108 1.24 7.45 -7.68
N ILE A 109 1.22 6.70 -8.78
CA ILE A 109 2.38 5.94 -9.26
C ILE A 109 3.41 6.90 -9.86
N ASP A 110 2.96 7.88 -10.64
CA ASP A 110 3.81 8.88 -11.27
C ASP A 110 4.59 9.70 -10.21
N ASN A 111 4.04 9.88 -9.02
CA ASN A 111 4.70 10.55 -7.89
C ASN A 111 6.00 9.85 -7.46
N MET A 112 6.11 8.53 -7.58
CA MET A 112 7.35 7.82 -7.25
C MET A 112 8.53 8.16 -8.17
N ALA A 113 8.27 8.46 -9.43
CA ALA A 113 9.31 8.82 -10.39
C ALA A 113 9.76 10.29 -10.26
N ASP A 114 8.95 11.12 -9.60
CA ASP A 114 9.25 12.55 -9.42
C ASP A 114 10.20 12.77 -8.25
N LYS A 115 11.50 12.79 -8.54
CA LYS A 115 12.50 13.13 -7.53
C LYS A 115 12.44 14.61 -7.08
N GLY A 116 11.87 15.48 -7.89
CA GLY A 116 11.84 16.92 -7.64
C GLY A 116 11.02 17.33 -6.43
N HIS A 117 10.02 16.53 -6.05
CA HIS A 117 9.14 16.85 -4.93
C HIS A 117 9.74 16.55 -3.53
N PHE A 118 10.77 15.69 -3.43
CA PHE A 118 11.30 15.27 -2.13
C PHE A 118 11.85 16.44 -1.30
N GLY A 119 12.56 17.38 -1.92
CA GLY A 119 13.06 18.57 -1.24
C GLY A 119 11.93 19.45 -0.71
N PRO A 120 11.08 20.00 -1.56
CA PRO A 120 10.06 20.98 -1.14
C PRO A 120 8.91 20.37 -0.36
N VAL A 121 8.51 19.11 -0.63
CA VAL A 121 7.34 18.49 0.01
C VAL A 121 7.74 17.72 1.27
N HIS A 122 8.77 16.89 1.19
CA HIS A 122 9.19 16.02 2.31
C HIS A 122 10.33 16.59 3.13
N GLN A 123 10.89 17.76 2.75
CA GLN A 123 12.07 18.36 3.39
C GLN A 123 13.23 17.38 3.51
N ALA A 124 13.36 16.50 2.53
CA ALA A 124 14.38 15.47 2.43
C ALA A 124 15.16 15.69 1.12
N PRO A 125 16.10 16.65 1.10
CA PRO A 125 16.98 16.80 -0.06
C PRO A 125 17.80 15.52 -0.20
N PHE A 126 17.55 14.79 -1.30
CA PHE A 126 18.21 13.50 -1.52
C PHE A 126 19.70 13.67 -1.87
N GLU A 127 20.52 12.75 -1.36
CA GLU A 127 21.92 12.60 -1.71
C GLU A 127 22.10 11.53 -2.78
N GLY A 128 21.35 10.42 -2.67
CA GLY A 128 21.24 9.35 -3.65
C GLY A 128 19.79 9.09 -4.05
N PHE A 129 19.58 8.80 -5.32
CA PHE A 129 18.25 8.47 -5.86
C PHE A 129 18.38 7.50 -7.02
N TRP A 130 17.72 6.35 -6.92
CA TRP A 130 17.75 5.30 -7.92
C TRP A 130 16.36 4.69 -8.12
N ASN A 131 16.04 4.35 -9.36
CA ASN A 131 14.78 3.72 -9.74
C ASN A 131 15.02 2.54 -10.68
N GLU A 132 14.25 1.48 -10.52
CA GLU A 132 14.20 0.36 -11.44
C GLU A 132 12.76 -0.11 -11.67
N ALA A 133 12.41 -0.35 -12.92
CA ALA A 133 11.18 -1.02 -13.31
C ALA A 133 11.52 -2.43 -13.82
N LYS A 134 10.89 -3.44 -13.26
CA LYS A 134 11.09 -4.83 -13.66
C LYS A 134 9.79 -5.62 -13.53
N ASP A 135 9.31 -6.16 -14.64
CA ASP A 135 8.06 -6.93 -14.70
C ASP A 135 6.88 -6.14 -14.09
N HIS A 136 6.29 -6.65 -13.01
CA HIS A 136 5.20 -6.01 -12.27
C HIS A 136 5.69 -5.12 -11.12
N THR A 137 6.99 -4.91 -10.97
CA THR A 137 7.56 -4.16 -9.86
C THR A 137 8.20 -2.85 -10.31
N TYR A 138 8.11 -1.84 -9.45
CA TYR A 138 8.86 -0.60 -9.57
C TYR A 138 9.47 -0.28 -8.22
N THR A 139 10.80 -0.24 -8.17
CA THR A 139 11.57 0.02 -6.95
C THR A 139 12.22 1.39 -7.02
N GLN A 140 12.14 2.14 -5.94
CA GLN A 140 12.85 3.40 -5.76
C GLN A 140 13.69 3.31 -4.49
N GLU A 141 14.95 3.69 -4.57
CA GLU A 141 15.82 3.88 -3.41
C GLU A 141 16.23 5.34 -3.30
N MET A 142 16.27 5.82 -2.07
CA MET A 142 16.68 7.17 -1.75
C MET A 142 17.50 7.20 -0.46
N THR A 143 18.53 8.03 -0.45
CA THR A 143 19.27 8.43 0.75
C THR A 143 19.21 9.94 0.91
N ALA A 144 19.07 10.41 2.14
CA ALA A 144 19.01 11.83 2.45
C ALA A 144 19.38 12.11 3.91
N ASP A 145 19.73 13.35 4.21
CA ASP A 145 19.65 13.92 5.55
C ASP A 145 18.40 14.80 5.63
N SER A 146 17.52 14.51 6.57
CA SER A 146 16.28 15.26 6.75
C SER A 146 16.17 15.81 8.18
N PRO A 147 15.88 17.12 8.33
CA PRO A 147 15.66 17.70 9.64
C PRO A 147 14.41 17.15 10.35
N ILE A 148 13.47 16.57 9.59
CA ILE A 148 12.22 16.01 10.09
C ILE A 148 12.30 14.49 10.23
N LEU A 149 12.81 13.79 9.20
CA LEU A 149 12.84 12.33 9.15
C LEU A 149 14.10 11.71 9.76
N GLY A 150 15.09 12.52 10.13
CA GLY A 150 16.33 12.07 10.77
C GLY A 150 17.54 12.07 9.81
N ARG A 151 18.71 11.79 10.39
CA ARG A 151 19.97 11.66 9.65
C ARG A 151 20.12 10.25 9.06
N ASP A 152 21.00 10.11 8.10
CA ASP A 152 21.26 8.82 7.45
C ASP A 152 19.96 8.14 7.00
N LEU A 153 19.00 8.95 6.49
CA LEU A 153 17.74 8.44 6.00
C LEU A 153 17.98 7.53 4.80
N PHE A 154 17.55 6.30 4.91
CA PHE A 154 17.42 5.35 3.81
C PHE A 154 15.94 5.04 3.61
N SER A 155 15.49 5.07 2.37
CA SER A 155 14.14 4.68 1.98
C SER A 155 14.20 3.78 0.75
N GLN A 156 13.53 2.64 0.80
CA GLN A 156 13.30 1.75 -0.33
C GLN A 156 11.79 1.54 -0.48
N ALA A 157 11.21 2.21 -1.48
CA ALA A 157 9.82 2.07 -1.85
C ALA A 157 9.68 1.09 -3.01
N ARG A 158 8.71 0.18 -2.95
CA ARG A 158 8.45 -0.80 -3.99
C ARG A 158 6.96 -0.91 -4.26
N TYR A 159 6.56 -0.62 -5.48
CA TYR A 159 5.27 -1.02 -6.03
C TYR A 159 5.33 -2.46 -6.53
N GLU A 160 4.28 -3.20 -6.25
CA GLU A 160 4.01 -4.54 -6.80
C GLU A 160 2.64 -4.49 -7.49
N GLY A 161 2.69 -4.35 -8.81
CA GLY A 161 1.50 -4.02 -9.59
C GLY A 161 1.06 -2.56 -9.45
N PRO A 162 -0.20 -2.23 -9.80
CA PRO A 162 -0.61 -0.83 -9.92
C PRO A 162 -0.99 -0.16 -8.60
N ALA A 163 -1.27 -0.93 -7.52
CA ALA A 163 -2.01 -0.40 -6.39
C ALA A 163 -1.49 -0.78 -5.01
N TYR A 164 -0.38 -1.48 -4.94
CA TYR A 164 0.23 -1.93 -3.69
C TYR A 164 1.69 -1.48 -3.63
N MET A 165 1.97 -0.51 -2.77
CA MET A 165 3.33 -0.03 -2.50
C MET A 165 3.67 -0.24 -1.04
N THR A 166 4.85 -0.75 -0.78
CA THR A 166 5.45 -0.79 0.56
C THR A 166 6.78 -0.06 0.56
N THR A 167 7.10 0.61 1.65
CA THR A 167 8.36 1.32 1.79
C THR A 167 9.02 0.91 3.09
N TYR A 168 10.24 0.38 3.01
CA TYR A 168 11.10 0.29 4.17
C TYR A 168 11.84 1.61 4.35
N MET A 169 11.86 2.11 5.57
CA MET A 169 12.61 3.31 5.93
C MET A 169 13.45 3.06 7.18
N SER A 170 14.64 3.63 7.20
CA SER A 170 15.44 3.72 8.42
C SER A 170 16.12 5.08 8.49
N ALA A 171 16.20 5.63 9.69
CA ALA A 171 16.91 6.89 9.96
C ALA A 171 17.47 6.87 11.38
N VAL A 172 18.38 7.81 11.67
CA VAL A 172 18.87 8.07 13.01
C VAL A 172 18.18 9.33 13.58
N HIS A 173 17.39 9.15 14.62
CA HIS A 173 16.70 10.22 15.34
C HIS A 173 17.18 10.25 16.79
N ASP A 174 17.69 11.38 17.27
CA ASP A 174 18.25 11.55 18.62
C ASP A 174 19.29 10.47 19.02
N GLY A 175 20.08 10.02 18.04
CA GLY A 175 21.11 9.00 18.22
C GLY A 175 20.62 7.55 18.24
N ALA A 176 19.32 7.32 18.10
CA ALA A 176 18.73 5.99 17.98
C ALA A 176 18.36 5.68 16.51
N LYS A 177 18.60 4.45 16.07
CA LYS A 177 18.10 3.98 14.77
C LYS A 177 16.61 3.69 14.89
N VAL A 178 15.81 4.34 14.04
CA VAL A 178 14.38 4.10 13.88
C VAL A 178 14.17 3.38 12.57
N GLU A 179 13.32 2.33 12.58
CA GLU A 179 12.95 1.56 11.40
C GLU A 179 11.43 1.53 11.28
N SER A 180 10.93 1.77 10.06
CA SER A 180 9.49 1.74 9.78
C SER A 180 9.19 1.09 8.44
N ARG A 181 7.96 0.59 8.31
CA ARG A 181 7.34 0.18 7.05
C ARG A 181 6.13 1.05 6.79
N LEU A 182 6.06 1.61 5.61
CA LEU A 182 4.88 2.28 5.12
C LEU A 182 4.14 1.34 4.15
N LEU A 183 2.84 1.42 4.18
CA LEU A 183 1.95 0.87 3.16
C LEU A 183 1.24 2.05 2.49
N VAL A 184 1.29 2.10 1.18
CA VAL A 184 0.42 2.95 0.37
C VAL A 184 -0.28 2.08 -0.65
N SER A 185 -1.59 2.01 -0.58
CA SER A 185 -2.40 1.28 -1.54
C SER A 185 -3.62 2.09 -1.93
N HIS A 186 -4.27 1.71 -3.00
CA HIS A 186 -5.49 2.39 -3.39
C HIS A 186 -6.54 1.44 -3.98
N ILE A 187 -7.81 1.85 -3.88
CA ILE A 187 -8.93 1.24 -4.59
C ILE A 187 -9.56 2.33 -5.47
N PRO A 188 -9.62 2.16 -6.79
CA PRO A 188 -10.34 3.10 -7.64
C PRO A 188 -11.83 3.06 -7.31
N LEU A 189 -12.42 4.22 -7.00
CA LEU A 189 -13.87 4.37 -6.88
C LEU A 189 -14.50 4.49 -8.25
N THR A 190 -13.91 5.39 -9.05
CA THR A 190 -14.24 5.67 -10.46
C THR A 190 -12.93 5.86 -11.23
N LEU A 191 -12.98 6.17 -12.51
CA LEU A 191 -11.79 6.53 -13.30
C LEU A 191 -11.17 7.88 -12.88
N SER A 192 -11.87 8.68 -12.09
CA SER A 192 -11.45 10.03 -11.64
C SER A 192 -11.42 10.20 -10.13
N SER A 193 -11.55 9.12 -9.38
CA SER A 193 -11.46 9.15 -7.91
C SER A 193 -11.06 7.79 -7.35
N PHE A 194 -10.34 7.79 -6.24
CA PHE A 194 -9.93 6.58 -5.54
C PHE A 194 -9.87 6.81 -4.03
N VAL A 195 -9.92 5.73 -3.27
CA VAL A 195 -9.52 5.72 -1.86
C VAL A 195 -8.05 5.38 -1.81
N ILE A 196 -7.24 6.23 -1.20
CA ILE A 196 -5.88 5.89 -0.79
C ILE A 196 -5.93 5.33 0.64
N ASN A 197 -5.29 4.18 0.86
CA ASN A 197 -5.03 3.62 2.17
C ASN A 197 -3.56 3.82 2.51
N PHE A 198 -3.31 4.40 3.66
CA PHE A 198 -1.98 4.66 4.17
C PHE A 198 -1.80 3.93 5.50
N GLY A 199 -0.73 3.15 5.62
CA GLY A 199 -0.41 2.41 6.82
C GLY A 199 1.03 2.64 7.26
N VAL A 200 1.25 2.69 8.56
CA VAL A 200 2.59 2.77 9.15
C VAL A 200 2.72 1.70 10.21
N MET A 201 3.80 0.95 10.18
CA MET A 201 4.26 0.11 11.26
C MET A 201 5.71 0.46 11.60
N VAL A 202 6.07 0.31 12.86
CA VAL A 202 7.39 0.66 13.36
C VAL A 202 8.00 -0.51 14.12
N LYS A 203 9.32 -0.61 14.05
CA LYS A 203 10.06 -1.56 14.88
C LYS A 203 10.02 -1.11 16.33
N LYS A 204 9.62 -2.00 17.22
CA LYS A 204 9.55 -1.73 18.66
C LYS A 204 10.94 -1.43 19.22
N VAL A 205 11.05 -0.34 19.95
CA VAL A 205 12.28 0.04 20.65
C VAL A 205 12.06 -0.22 22.16
N PRO A 206 12.97 -0.91 22.85
CA PRO A 206 12.83 -1.15 24.28
C PRO A 206 12.63 0.14 25.07
N GLY A 207 11.54 0.21 25.83
CA GLY A 207 11.21 1.37 26.67
C GLY A 207 10.39 2.47 25.99
N MET A 208 10.01 2.29 24.72
CA MET A 208 9.06 3.15 24.02
C MET A 208 7.75 2.39 23.76
N SER A 209 6.62 3.05 23.92
CA SER A 209 5.33 2.48 23.50
C SER A 209 5.14 2.70 22.00
N ALA A 210 4.23 1.93 21.38
CA ALA A 210 3.88 2.14 19.96
C ALA A 210 3.05 3.42 19.73
N GLU A 211 2.69 4.12 20.81
CA GLU A 211 1.94 5.38 20.80
C GLU A 211 2.87 6.61 20.94
N ASP A 212 4.13 6.41 21.33
CA ASP A 212 5.16 7.44 21.40
C ASP A 212 5.85 7.65 20.05
#